data_6b3ef23be4d80cbc4fe3e8df1d805dd2
#
_entry.id   6b3ef23be4d80cbc4fe3e8df1d805dd2
#
_cell.length_a   1.000
_cell.length_b   1.000
_cell.length_c   1.000
_cell.angle_alpha   90.00
_cell.angle_beta   90.00
_cell.angle_gamma   90.00
#
_symmetry.space_group_name_H-M   'P 1'
#
loop_
_entity.id
_entity.type
_entity.pdbx_description
1 polymer ?
#
loop_
_entity_poly.entity_id
_entity_poly.type
_entity_poly.pdbx_seq_one_letter_code
_entity_poly.pdbx_strand_id
1 'polypeptide(L)'
;KFSFNKKTIVVSIGGTDVGKFLIQKTLDTFPKLKDDVELVIVTGPSLKNDFTKNIRNLGFVENLHEIIYAADVVISLAGKSTIDESKAYGTPGIFIPIKDHFEQEDNAKQEGFSFEDVNKLESLITEKLTTKRNPLSCNGAMKAANIIRRFMTEHNDKPNN
;
A
#
# COMPACT_ATOMS: atom_id res chain seq x y z
N LYS A 1 -0.46 2.80 18.32
CA LYS A 1 0.68 2.85 17.38
C LYS A 1 1.20 1.45 17.19
N PHE A 2 1.14 0.94 15.96
CA PHE A 2 1.68 -0.39 15.65
C PHE A 2 3.21 -0.36 15.69
N SER A 3 3.80 -1.41 16.25
CA SER A 3 5.24 -1.69 16.18
C SER A 3 5.43 -3.19 15.97
N PHE A 4 6.41 -3.55 15.17
CA PHE A 4 6.78 -4.93 14.89
C PHE A 4 8.18 -5.19 15.48
N ASN A 5 8.40 -6.41 15.93
CA ASN A 5 9.68 -6.80 16.57
C ASN A 5 10.68 -7.37 15.56
N LYS A 6 10.20 -7.70 14.36
CA LYS A 6 11.01 -8.22 13.24
C LYS A 6 10.77 -7.37 12.01
N LYS A 7 11.63 -7.51 11.00
CA LYS A 7 11.35 -7.00 9.66
C LYS A 7 10.01 -7.55 9.19
N THR A 8 9.11 -6.66 8.80
CA THR A 8 7.71 -7.00 8.54
C THR A 8 7.30 -6.63 7.13
N ILE A 9 6.77 -7.63 6.43
CA ILE A 9 6.10 -7.48 5.15
C ILE A 9 4.60 -7.38 5.42
N VAL A 10 3.97 -6.33 4.94
CA VAL A 10 2.52 -6.16 5.02
C VAL A 10 1.90 -6.35 3.65
N VAL A 11 0.89 -7.23 3.56
CA VAL A 11 0.08 -7.41 2.34
C VAL A 11 -1.31 -6.87 2.56
N SER A 12 -1.76 -5.97 1.70
CA SER A 12 -3.11 -5.42 1.73
C SER A 12 -3.77 -5.46 0.36
N ILE A 13 -5.00 -6.01 0.29
CA ILE A 13 -5.74 -6.14 -0.98
C ILE A 13 -6.98 -5.24 -1.06
N GLY A 14 -7.16 -4.37 -0.07
CA GLY A 14 -8.38 -3.56 0.02
C GLY A 14 -9.60 -4.36 0.48
N GLY A 15 -10.80 -3.82 0.22
CA GLY A 15 -12.06 -4.36 0.75
C GLY A 15 -12.73 -5.45 -0.12
N THR A 16 -12.13 -5.85 -1.25
CA THR A 16 -12.74 -6.79 -2.20
C THR A 16 -11.95 -8.09 -2.36
N ASP A 17 -12.64 -9.14 -2.78
CA ASP A 17 -12.06 -10.47 -3.00
C ASP A 17 -11.14 -10.55 -4.24
N VAL A 18 -11.15 -9.54 -5.09
CA VAL A 18 -10.41 -9.53 -6.37
C VAL A 18 -8.89 -9.61 -6.15
N GLY A 19 -8.41 -9.12 -5.01
CA GLY A 19 -6.98 -9.17 -4.65
C GLY A 19 -6.50 -10.50 -4.06
N LYS A 20 -7.34 -11.53 -3.92
CA LYS A 20 -6.95 -12.83 -3.32
C LYS A 20 -5.73 -13.46 -3.98
N PHE A 21 -5.58 -13.29 -5.29
CA PHE A 21 -4.42 -13.79 -6.04
C PHE A 21 -3.09 -13.27 -5.47
N LEU A 22 -3.06 -12.00 -5.05
CA LEU A 22 -1.85 -11.37 -4.52
C LEU A 22 -1.49 -11.94 -3.14
N ILE A 23 -2.48 -12.17 -2.28
CA ILE A 23 -2.27 -12.87 -1.00
C ILE A 23 -1.71 -14.26 -1.27
N GLN A 24 -2.35 -15.06 -2.14
CA GLN A 24 -1.91 -16.42 -2.43
C GLN A 24 -0.48 -16.43 -2.96
N LYS A 25 -0.16 -15.58 -3.93
CA LYS A 25 1.20 -15.46 -4.46
C LYS A 25 2.23 -15.06 -3.41
N THR A 26 1.86 -14.18 -2.49
CA THR A 26 2.73 -13.80 -1.38
C THR A 26 2.94 -14.96 -0.41
N LEU A 27 1.89 -15.70 -0.08
CA LEU A 27 1.97 -16.91 0.76
C LEU A 27 2.86 -17.98 0.14
N ASP A 28 2.76 -18.20 -1.18
CA ASP A 28 3.60 -19.16 -1.91
C ASP A 28 5.07 -18.72 -1.98
N THR A 29 5.31 -17.42 -1.91
CA THR A 29 6.65 -16.82 -1.98
C THR A 29 7.31 -16.76 -0.60
N PHE A 30 6.56 -16.49 0.45
CA PHE A 30 7.06 -16.22 1.79
C PHE A 30 8.02 -17.29 2.33
N PRO A 31 7.76 -18.62 2.19
CA PRO A 31 8.69 -19.66 2.65
C PRO A 31 10.06 -19.67 1.94
N LYS A 32 10.18 -18.99 0.81
CA LYS A 32 11.42 -18.92 0.03
C LYS A 32 12.33 -17.78 0.47
N LEU A 33 11.80 -16.84 1.25
CA LEU A 33 12.58 -15.72 1.74
C LEU A 33 13.61 -16.20 2.77
N LYS A 34 14.84 -15.71 2.63
CA LYS A 34 15.99 -16.13 3.48
C LYS A 34 16.09 -15.32 4.76
N ASP A 35 15.44 -14.16 4.82
CA ASP A 35 15.49 -13.28 5.96
C ASP A 35 14.54 -13.74 7.08
N ASP A 36 14.89 -13.46 8.33
CA ASP A 36 13.97 -13.64 9.47
C ASP A 36 12.91 -12.51 9.45
N VAL A 37 11.87 -12.71 8.68
CA VAL A 37 10.79 -11.75 8.43
C VAL A 37 9.46 -12.27 8.95
N GLU A 38 8.57 -11.34 9.27
CA GLU A 38 7.17 -11.58 9.62
C GLU A 38 6.27 -11.13 8.46
N LEU A 39 5.25 -11.93 8.15
CA LEU A 39 4.21 -11.56 7.19
C LEU A 39 2.92 -11.18 7.91
N VAL A 40 2.43 -9.99 7.62
CA VAL A 40 1.15 -9.48 8.11
C VAL A 40 0.20 -9.31 6.94
N ILE A 41 -0.97 -9.91 7.03
CA ILE A 41 -2.00 -9.86 5.98
C ILE A 41 -3.17 -9.01 6.48
N VAL A 42 -3.59 -8.05 5.65
CA VAL A 42 -4.78 -7.24 5.87
C VAL A 42 -5.78 -7.55 4.77
N THR A 43 -6.78 -8.36 5.11
CA THR A 43 -7.70 -8.95 4.12
C THR A 43 -9.04 -8.23 4.01
N GLY A 44 -9.33 -7.26 4.89
CA GLY A 44 -10.69 -6.80 5.06
C GLY A 44 -11.59 -7.89 5.74
N PRO A 45 -12.92 -7.69 5.77
CA PRO A 45 -13.81 -8.55 6.54
C PRO A 45 -14.03 -9.95 5.98
N SER A 46 -13.61 -10.23 4.74
CA SER A 46 -14.04 -11.39 3.97
C SER A 46 -13.19 -12.66 4.16
N LEU A 47 -11.98 -12.56 4.73
CA LEU A 47 -11.07 -13.71 4.84
C LEU A 47 -10.66 -13.95 6.30
N LYS A 48 -11.24 -15.02 6.89
CA LYS A 48 -10.80 -15.57 8.18
C LYS A 48 -10.00 -16.85 7.88
N ASN A 49 -8.70 -16.83 8.05
CA ASN A 49 -7.89 -18.05 8.00
C ASN A 49 -6.86 -18.02 9.13
N ASP A 50 -6.68 -19.18 9.79
CA ASP A 50 -5.61 -19.39 10.75
C ASP A 50 -4.30 -19.65 10.00
N PHE A 51 -3.34 -18.77 10.20
CA PHE A 51 -2.02 -18.85 9.56
C PHE A 51 -0.95 -19.37 10.53
N THR A 52 0.20 -19.79 9.98
CA THR A 52 1.32 -20.34 10.73
C THR A 52 2.07 -19.28 11.55
N LYS A 53 3.01 -19.72 12.41
CA LYS A 53 3.70 -18.94 13.46
C LYS A 53 4.29 -17.57 13.05
N ASN A 54 4.68 -17.39 11.77
CA ASN A 54 5.26 -16.13 11.27
C ASN A 54 4.32 -15.36 10.33
N ILE A 55 3.04 -15.74 10.31
CA ILE A 55 2.03 -15.12 9.45
C ILE A 55 0.86 -14.69 10.35
N ARG A 56 0.57 -13.40 10.37
CA ARG A 56 -0.56 -12.84 11.10
C ARG A 56 -1.59 -12.27 10.14
N ASN A 57 -2.85 -12.66 10.30
CA ASN A 57 -3.97 -12.01 9.63
C ASN A 57 -4.65 -11.03 10.59
N LEU A 58 -4.67 -9.76 10.23
CA LEU A 58 -5.35 -8.73 11.01
C LEU A 58 -6.81 -8.53 10.59
N GLY A 59 -7.25 -9.20 9.51
CA GLY A 59 -8.60 -9.00 8.97
C GLY A 59 -8.82 -7.56 8.51
N PHE A 60 -9.95 -6.97 8.90
CA PHE A 60 -10.23 -5.56 8.65
C PHE A 60 -9.52 -4.68 9.71
N VAL A 61 -8.91 -3.60 9.26
CA VAL A 61 -8.26 -2.60 10.12
C VAL A 61 -8.75 -1.21 9.73
N GLU A 62 -9.09 -0.39 10.71
CA GLU A 62 -9.52 0.99 10.47
C GLU A 62 -8.36 1.91 10.07
N ASN A 63 -7.18 1.67 10.65
CA ASN A 63 -6.01 2.52 10.50
C ASN A 63 -4.90 1.82 9.70
N LEU A 64 -5.18 1.42 8.46
CA LEU A 64 -4.21 0.75 7.58
C LEU A 64 -2.92 1.58 7.43
N HIS A 65 -3.01 2.89 7.40
CA HIS A 65 -1.88 3.80 7.28
C HIS A 65 -0.86 3.65 8.44
N GLU A 66 -1.30 3.33 9.67
CA GLU A 66 -0.37 3.07 10.78
C GLU A 66 0.42 1.77 10.56
N ILE A 67 -0.21 0.77 9.96
CA ILE A 67 0.40 -0.51 9.63
C ILE A 67 1.41 -0.34 8.50
N ILE A 68 1.05 0.41 7.44
CA ILE A 68 1.95 0.80 6.34
C ILE A 68 3.18 1.55 6.90
N TYR A 69 2.96 2.49 7.81
CA TYR A 69 4.05 3.22 8.47
C TYR A 69 5.00 2.29 9.24
N ALA A 70 4.46 1.29 9.93
CA ALA A 70 5.24 0.37 10.75
C ALA A 70 5.96 -0.72 9.93
N ALA A 71 5.50 -1.02 8.72
CA ALA A 71 6.03 -2.09 7.85
C ALA A 71 7.40 -1.73 7.25
N ASP A 72 8.24 -2.73 7.00
CA ASP A 72 9.47 -2.57 6.23
C ASP A 72 9.22 -2.66 4.72
N VAL A 73 8.24 -3.45 4.31
CA VAL A 73 7.77 -3.55 2.91
C VAL A 73 6.25 -3.66 2.90
N VAL A 74 5.63 -2.94 1.99
CA VAL A 74 4.19 -3.06 1.70
C VAL A 74 3.99 -3.70 0.33
N ILE A 75 3.13 -4.71 0.26
CA ILE A 75 2.66 -5.32 -0.99
C ILE A 75 1.17 -5.03 -1.08
N SER A 76 0.72 -4.39 -2.15
CA SER A 76 -0.70 -4.11 -2.30
C SER A 76 -1.17 -4.12 -3.75
N LEU A 77 -2.49 -4.15 -3.91
CA LEU A 77 -3.06 -3.73 -5.19
C LEU A 77 -2.69 -2.27 -5.46
N ALA A 78 -2.57 -1.91 -6.73
CA ALA A 78 -2.11 -0.58 -7.15
C ALA A 78 -3.20 0.52 -7.00
N GLY A 79 -3.85 0.56 -5.83
CA GLY A 79 -4.78 1.62 -5.45
C GLY A 79 -4.03 2.90 -5.07
N LYS A 80 -4.49 4.05 -5.58
CA LYS A 80 -3.82 5.35 -5.41
C LYS A 80 -3.57 5.72 -3.95
N SER A 81 -4.55 5.50 -3.05
CA SER A 81 -4.42 5.85 -1.63
C SER A 81 -3.26 5.11 -0.96
N THR A 82 -3.16 3.79 -1.16
CA THR A 82 -2.10 2.97 -0.55
C THR A 82 -0.71 3.35 -1.10
N ILE A 83 -0.61 3.65 -2.40
CA ILE A 83 0.62 4.14 -3.02
C ILE A 83 1.04 5.46 -2.37
N ASP A 84 0.13 6.43 -2.27
CA ASP A 84 0.42 7.75 -1.72
C ASP A 84 0.80 7.68 -0.23
N GLU A 85 0.12 6.85 0.56
CA GLU A 85 0.46 6.61 1.96
C GLU A 85 1.85 5.99 2.12
N SER A 86 2.16 4.95 1.31
CA SER A 86 3.49 4.32 1.28
C SER A 86 4.58 5.33 0.97
N LYS A 87 4.38 6.17 -0.05
CA LYS A 87 5.33 7.24 -0.43
C LYS A 87 5.46 8.31 0.64
N ALA A 88 4.36 8.72 1.26
CA ALA A 88 4.37 9.72 2.32
C ALA A 88 5.20 9.25 3.53
N TYR A 89 5.11 7.97 3.89
CA TYR A 89 5.89 7.38 4.99
C TYR A 89 7.29 6.91 4.56
N GLY A 90 7.56 6.88 3.26
CA GLY A 90 8.80 6.32 2.70
C GLY A 90 8.90 4.81 2.89
N THR A 91 7.79 4.12 3.12
CA THR A 91 7.77 2.67 3.23
C THR A 91 7.92 2.06 1.84
N PRO A 92 8.94 1.23 1.58
CA PRO A 92 9.11 0.58 0.29
C PRO A 92 7.88 -0.23 -0.11
N GLY A 93 7.36 0.00 -1.32
CA GLY A 93 6.12 -0.63 -1.80
C GLY A 93 6.34 -1.49 -3.05
N ILE A 94 5.51 -2.52 -3.20
CA ILE A 94 5.31 -3.34 -4.39
C ILE A 94 3.83 -3.26 -4.73
N PHE A 95 3.51 -2.70 -5.89
CA PHE A 95 2.14 -2.35 -6.27
C PHE A 95 1.72 -3.14 -7.51
N ILE A 96 0.98 -4.24 -7.30
CA ILE A 96 0.54 -5.13 -8.37
C ILE A 96 -0.88 -4.75 -8.77
N PRO A 97 -1.14 -4.41 -10.03
CA PRO A 97 -2.49 -4.05 -10.48
C PRO A 97 -3.38 -5.29 -10.60
N ILE A 98 -4.69 -5.09 -10.57
CA ILE A 98 -5.65 -6.06 -11.06
C ILE A 98 -5.57 -6.03 -12.60
N LYS A 99 -5.49 -7.20 -13.22
CA LYS A 99 -5.44 -7.34 -14.67
C LYS A 99 -6.70 -6.76 -15.31
N ASP A 100 -6.53 -6.02 -16.41
CA ASP A 100 -7.59 -5.34 -17.15
C ASP A 100 -8.34 -4.26 -16.32
N HIS A 101 -7.70 -3.74 -15.26
CA HIS A 101 -8.21 -2.62 -14.47
C HIS A 101 -7.40 -1.36 -14.78
N PHE A 102 -7.91 -0.56 -15.71
CA PHE A 102 -7.22 0.60 -16.30
C PHE A 102 -6.54 1.52 -15.27
N GLU A 103 -7.26 1.95 -14.22
CA GLU A 103 -6.72 2.86 -13.20
C GLU A 103 -5.55 2.23 -12.45
N GLN A 104 -5.68 0.97 -12.04
CA GLN A 104 -4.61 0.31 -11.30
C GLN A 104 -3.39 -0.01 -12.16
N GLU A 105 -3.60 -0.35 -13.43
CA GLU A 105 -2.50 -0.57 -14.37
C GLU A 105 -1.72 0.72 -14.62
N ASP A 106 -2.40 1.87 -14.76
CA ASP A 106 -1.74 3.16 -14.89
C ASP A 106 -0.98 3.55 -13.62
N ASN A 107 -1.61 3.39 -12.45
CA ASN A 107 -0.96 3.64 -11.17
C ASN A 107 0.28 2.75 -10.97
N ALA A 108 0.18 1.45 -11.24
CA ALA A 108 1.30 0.52 -11.12
C ALA A 108 2.45 0.88 -12.06
N LYS A 109 2.13 1.23 -13.31
CA LYS A 109 3.11 1.65 -14.31
C LYS A 109 3.90 2.89 -13.87
N GLN A 110 3.23 3.88 -13.27
CA GLN A 110 3.88 5.07 -12.72
C GLN A 110 4.88 4.74 -11.61
N GLU A 111 4.67 3.64 -10.89
CA GLU A 111 5.55 3.14 -9.83
C GLU A 111 6.55 2.07 -10.34
N GLY A 112 6.57 1.79 -11.63
CA GLY A 112 7.47 0.84 -12.27
C GLY A 112 7.04 -0.63 -12.17
N PHE A 113 5.75 -0.89 -11.91
CA PHE A 113 5.19 -2.23 -11.79
C PHE A 113 4.19 -2.56 -12.90
N SER A 114 3.97 -3.86 -13.09
CA SER A 114 2.97 -4.46 -13.97
C SER A 114 2.31 -5.65 -13.29
N PHE A 115 1.26 -6.21 -13.88
CA PHE A 115 0.63 -7.43 -13.39
C PHE A 115 1.60 -8.62 -13.35
N GLU A 116 2.48 -8.74 -14.33
CA GLU A 116 3.45 -9.84 -14.45
C GLU A 116 4.48 -9.86 -13.32
N ASP A 117 4.70 -8.74 -12.64
CA ASP A 117 5.64 -8.64 -11.52
C ASP A 117 5.19 -9.44 -10.29
N VAL A 118 3.92 -9.87 -10.25
CA VAL A 118 3.43 -10.86 -9.27
C VAL A 118 4.25 -12.16 -9.29
N ASN A 119 4.86 -12.51 -10.42
CA ASN A 119 5.71 -13.70 -10.55
C ASN A 119 7.16 -13.47 -10.09
N LYS A 120 7.52 -12.22 -9.79
CA LYS A 120 8.86 -11.81 -9.33
C LYS A 120 8.88 -11.38 -7.86
N LEU A 121 7.82 -11.69 -7.08
CA LEU A 121 7.68 -11.21 -5.71
C LEU A 121 8.87 -11.54 -4.81
N GLU A 122 9.50 -12.72 -4.96
CA GLU A 122 10.68 -13.10 -4.17
C GLU A 122 11.82 -12.09 -4.33
N SER A 123 12.20 -11.79 -5.57
CA SER A 123 13.28 -10.85 -5.87
C SER A 123 12.91 -9.42 -5.48
N LEU A 124 11.67 -8.99 -5.75
CA LEU A 124 11.18 -7.66 -5.41
C LEU A 124 11.14 -7.45 -3.89
N ILE A 125 10.64 -8.42 -3.12
CA ILE A 125 10.62 -8.35 -1.66
C ILE A 125 12.05 -8.26 -1.13
N THR A 126 12.95 -9.10 -1.59
CA THR A 126 14.36 -9.12 -1.16
C THR A 126 15.03 -7.76 -1.44
N GLU A 127 14.79 -7.17 -2.60
CA GLU A 127 15.27 -5.82 -2.94
C GLU A 127 14.68 -4.77 -2.00
N LYS A 128 13.35 -4.77 -1.83
CA LYS A 128 12.66 -3.75 -1.03
C LYS A 128 13.02 -3.83 0.46
N LEU A 129 13.29 -5.01 1.02
CA LEU A 129 13.75 -5.18 2.40
C LEU A 129 15.11 -4.52 2.69
N THR A 130 15.91 -4.25 1.66
CA THR A 130 17.19 -3.54 1.77
C THR A 130 17.09 -2.06 1.41
N THR A 131 15.95 -1.62 0.88
CA THR A 131 15.73 -0.23 0.46
C THR A 131 15.55 0.66 1.67
N LYS A 132 16.27 1.78 1.72
CA LYS A 132 16.10 2.78 2.79
C LYS A 132 14.80 3.54 2.59
N ARG A 133 14.12 3.85 3.69
CA ARG A 133 12.94 4.71 3.68
C ARG A 133 13.30 6.11 3.17
N ASN A 134 12.46 6.63 2.27
CA ASN A 134 12.58 7.96 1.73
C ASN A 134 11.21 8.66 1.71
N PRO A 135 10.77 9.22 2.86
CA PRO A 135 9.47 9.88 2.96
C PRO A 135 9.35 11.07 2.01
N LEU A 136 8.23 11.16 1.30
CA LEU A 136 7.91 12.30 0.47
C LEU A 136 7.06 13.31 1.25
N SER A 137 7.41 14.59 1.15
CA SER A 137 6.58 15.65 1.71
C SER A 137 5.26 15.77 0.94
N CYS A 138 4.15 15.45 1.62
CA CYS A 138 2.81 15.52 1.05
C CYS A 138 2.09 16.76 1.56
N ASN A 139 1.84 17.73 0.66
CA ASN A 139 1.12 18.97 0.97
C ASN A 139 -0.15 19.17 0.12
N GLY A 140 -0.66 18.11 -0.49
CA GLY A 140 -1.81 18.14 -1.39
C GLY A 140 -3.06 18.73 -0.75
N ALA A 141 -3.39 18.34 0.46
CA ALA A 141 -4.54 18.88 1.20
C ALA A 141 -4.42 20.39 1.44
N MET A 142 -3.24 20.87 1.81
CA MET A 142 -3.01 22.32 2.00
C MET A 142 -3.10 23.09 0.69
N LYS A 143 -2.58 22.53 -0.41
CA LYS A 143 -2.71 23.12 -1.75
C LYS A 143 -4.17 23.22 -2.16
N ALA A 144 -4.94 22.14 -2.00
CA ALA A 144 -6.38 22.12 -2.29
C ALA A 144 -7.13 23.16 -1.47
N ALA A 145 -6.90 23.22 -0.16
CA ALA A 145 -7.51 24.21 0.72
C ALA A 145 -7.20 25.66 0.30
N ASN A 146 -5.97 25.92 -0.11
CA ASN A 146 -5.59 27.27 -0.60
C ASN A 146 -6.26 27.62 -1.93
N ILE A 147 -6.43 26.66 -2.85
CA ILE A 147 -7.17 26.87 -4.09
C ILE A 147 -8.64 27.18 -3.79
N ILE A 148 -9.28 26.40 -2.94
CA ILE A 148 -10.68 26.62 -2.54
C ILE A 148 -10.83 28.01 -1.90
N ARG A 149 -9.94 28.39 -0.98
CA ARG A 149 -9.98 29.70 -0.32
C ARG A 149 -9.89 30.85 -1.32
N ARG A 150 -8.99 30.78 -2.30
CA ARG A 150 -8.87 31.79 -3.37
C ARG A 150 -10.16 31.89 -4.17
N PHE A 151 -10.75 30.77 -4.55
CA PHE A 151 -12.02 30.75 -5.28
C PHE A 151 -13.15 31.42 -4.49
N MET A 152 -13.24 31.19 -3.18
CA MET A 152 -14.24 31.80 -2.32
C MET A 152 -14.04 33.32 -2.18
N THR A 153 -12.80 33.82 -2.08
CA THR A 153 -12.54 35.27 -1.97
C THR A 153 -12.84 35.98 -3.29
N GLU A 154 -12.40 35.44 -4.44
CA GLU A 154 -12.60 36.04 -5.75
C GLU A 154 -14.08 36.13 -6.17
N HIS A 155 -14.98 35.28 -5.60
CA HIS A 155 -16.41 35.29 -5.93
C HIS A 155 -17.24 36.10 -4.95
N ASN A 156 -16.72 36.40 -3.75
CA ASN A 156 -17.41 37.29 -2.79
C ASN A 156 -17.21 38.78 -3.08
N ASP A 157 -16.21 39.15 -3.89
CA ASP A 157 -15.91 40.54 -4.25
C ASP A 157 -16.64 41.03 -5.51
N LYS A 158 -17.58 40.27 -6.06
CA LYS A 158 -18.46 40.78 -7.13
C LYS A 158 -19.60 41.58 -6.49
N PRO A 159 -19.70 42.89 -6.69
CA PRO A 159 -20.83 43.68 -6.24
C PRO A 159 -22.11 43.15 -6.92
N ASN A 160 -23.13 42.90 -6.12
CA ASN A 160 -24.47 42.63 -6.63
C ASN A 160 -24.91 43.87 -7.46
N ASN A 161 -24.87 43.75 -8.78
CA ASN A 161 -25.53 44.70 -9.69
C ASN A 161 -27.02 44.33 -9.83
#